data_ef8fc154d4039f7321fb6a352211a916
#
_entry.id   ef8fc154d4039f7321fb6a352211a916
#
_cell.length_a   1.000
_cell.length_b   1.000
_cell.length_c   1.000
_cell.angle_alpha   90.00
_cell.angle_beta   90.00
_cell.angle_gamma   90.00
#
_symmetry.space_group_name_H-M   'P 1'
#
loop_
_entity.id
_entity.type
_entity.pdbx_description
1 polymer ?
#
loop_
_entity_poly.entity_id
_entity_poly.type
_entity_poly.pdbx_seq_one_letter_code
_entity_poly.pdbx_strand_id
1 'polypeptide(L)'
;MLIVVSFLLIGSQVDVHFYEMKLELKEWWKPKIDPDVLKELARRRDGYAWIHIAVYFIALGTTGYLAFLSWGTWWAVPSFFVYGTVYSFSNPRWHEFSHRTVFQSRRVNTFFYEIFSFLCFYEAQTFRWTHTNHHRRTVHTTDPYDYEIQVPHGNSPAKLIYE
;
A
#
# COMPACT_ATOMS: atom_id res chain seq x y z
N MET A 1 16.62 -34.26 21.28
CA MET A 1 15.60 -34.53 22.30
C MET A 1 14.29 -33.98 21.77
N LEU A 2 13.51 -34.86 21.11
CA LEU A 2 12.22 -34.52 20.49
C LEU A 2 11.16 -34.46 21.58
N ILE A 3 10.44 -33.35 21.71
CA ILE A 3 9.20 -33.27 22.47
C ILE A 3 8.06 -33.39 21.47
N VAL A 4 7.49 -34.60 21.42
CA VAL A 4 6.24 -34.89 20.73
C VAL A 4 5.13 -34.50 21.70
N VAL A 5 4.35 -33.48 21.37
CA VAL A 5 3.10 -33.17 22.06
C VAL A 5 1.97 -33.81 21.28
N SER A 6 1.49 -34.94 21.82
CA SER A 6 0.28 -35.59 21.34
C SER A 6 -0.93 -34.77 21.79
N PHE A 7 -1.67 -34.17 20.86
CA PHE A 7 -3.01 -33.66 21.09
C PHE A 7 -4.03 -34.80 20.85
N LEU A 8 -4.68 -35.22 21.92
CA LEU A 8 -5.81 -36.14 21.91
C LEU A 8 -6.97 -35.49 21.13
N LEU A 9 -7.41 -36.23 20.13
CA LEU A 9 -8.65 -36.02 19.39
C LEU A 9 -9.86 -36.16 20.32
N ILE A 10 -10.51 -35.06 20.66
CA ILE A 10 -11.90 -35.07 21.08
C ILE A 10 -12.72 -34.71 19.84
N GLY A 11 -13.45 -35.73 19.33
CA GLY A 11 -14.31 -35.57 18.17
C GLY A 11 -15.47 -34.62 18.48
N SER A 12 -15.45 -33.46 17.85
CA SER A 12 -16.66 -32.77 17.45
C SER A 12 -16.49 -32.48 15.95
N GLN A 13 -17.32 -33.16 15.16
CA GLN A 13 -17.52 -32.78 13.77
C GLN A 13 -18.03 -31.34 13.79
N VAL A 14 -17.11 -30.38 13.57
CA VAL A 14 -17.50 -29.05 13.14
C VAL A 14 -17.86 -29.24 11.68
N ASP A 15 -19.15 -29.38 11.40
CA ASP A 15 -19.68 -29.20 10.07
C ASP A 15 -19.32 -27.80 9.61
N VAL A 16 -18.20 -27.69 8.92
CA VAL A 16 -17.85 -26.49 8.18
C VAL A 16 -18.81 -26.46 6.99
N HIS A 17 -20.01 -25.99 7.22
CA HIS A 17 -20.86 -25.52 6.16
C HIS A 17 -20.13 -24.36 5.52
N PHE A 18 -19.35 -24.65 4.49
CA PHE A 18 -19.01 -23.68 3.48
C PHE A 18 -20.33 -23.22 2.85
N TYR A 19 -20.90 -22.17 3.42
CA TYR A 19 -21.84 -21.37 2.70
C TYR A 19 -21.06 -20.82 1.50
N GLU A 20 -21.19 -21.49 0.34
CA GLU A 20 -21.01 -20.83 -0.94
C GLU A 20 -22.06 -19.71 -0.99
N MET A 21 -21.74 -18.61 -0.37
CA MET A 21 -22.44 -17.36 -0.64
C MET A 21 -22.03 -17.00 -2.08
N LYS A 22 -22.83 -17.41 -3.06
CA LYS A 22 -22.85 -16.80 -4.37
C LYS A 22 -23.12 -15.33 -4.12
N LEU A 23 -22.02 -14.56 -3.96
CA LEU A 23 -22.08 -13.12 -4.11
C LEU A 23 -22.54 -12.91 -5.54
N GLU A 24 -23.81 -12.62 -5.73
CA GLU A 24 -24.27 -12.01 -6.96
C GLU A 24 -23.48 -10.72 -7.07
N LEU A 25 -22.40 -10.77 -7.85
CA LEU A 25 -21.63 -9.60 -8.20
C LEU A 25 -22.61 -8.66 -8.90
N LYS A 26 -23.17 -7.75 -8.11
CA LYS A 26 -24.02 -6.69 -8.63
C LYS A 26 -23.18 -6.02 -9.72
N GLU A 27 -23.64 -6.08 -10.96
CA GLU A 27 -22.89 -5.46 -12.06
C GLU A 27 -22.66 -3.99 -11.71
N TRP A 28 -21.41 -3.63 -11.43
CA TRP A 28 -21.04 -2.26 -11.17
C TRP A 28 -21.25 -1.46 -12.44
N TRP A 29 -21.90 -0.34 -12.30
CA TRP A 29 -22.02 0.59 -13.41
C TRP A 29 -20.63 0.96 -13.95
N LYS A 30 -20.37 0.65 -15.21
CA LYS A 30 -19.12 1.00 -15.89
C LYS A 30 -19.42 2.07 -16.92
N PRO A 31 -18.75 3.23 -16.85
CA PRO A 31 -18.91 4.25 -17.90
C PRO A 31 -18.46 3.66 -19.24
N LYS A 32 -19.23 3.93 -20.29
CA LYS A 32 -18.84 3.58 -21.65
C LYS A 32 -17.80 4.59 -22.13
N ILE A 33 -16.53 4.28 -21.93
CA ILE A 33 -15.40 5.10 -22.39
C ILE A 33 -14.87 4.44 -23.67
N ASP A 34 -14.57 5.26 -24.66
CA ASP A 34 -13.91 4.80 -25.89
C ASP A 34 -12.57 4.14 -25.53
N PRO A 35 -12.31 2.89 -25.99
CA PRO A 35 -11.08 2.17 -25.68
C PRO A 35 -9.81 2.91 -26.11
N ASP A 36 -9.83 3.66 -27.20
CA ASP A 36 -8.66 4.41 -27.68
C ASP A 36 -8.38 5.62 -26.81
N VAL A 37 -9.42 6.30 -26.33
CA VAL A 37 -9.30 7.38 -25.34
C VAL A 37 -8.73 6.83 -24.02
N LEU A 38 -9.25 5.68 -23.54
CA LEU A 38 -8.75 5.05 -22.33
C LEU A 38 -7.28 4.65 -22.46
N LYS A 39 -6.88 4.10 -23.61
CA LYS A 39 -5.51 3.71 -23.90
C LYS A 39 -4.55 4.91 -23.91
N GLU A 40 -4.97 6.03 -24.51
CA GLU A 40 -4.14 7.27 -24.50
C GLU A 40 -4.03 7.86 -23.09
N LEU A 41 -5.10 7.91 -22.31
CA LEU A 41 -5.08 8.37 -20.91
C LEU A 41 -4.20 7.48 -20.03
N ALA A 42 -4.20 6.17 -20.28
CA ALA A 42 -3.37 5.20 -19.55
C ALA A 42 -1.90 5.16 -20.01
N ARG A 43 -1.54 5.97 -21.02
CA ARG A 43 -0.19 5.97 -21.60
C ARG A 43 0.83 6.54 -20.63
N ARG A 44 1.82 5.74 -20.26
CA ARG A 44 2.91 6.14 -19.38
C ARG A 44 3.88 7.04 -20.11
N ARG A 45 4.33 8.11 -19.44
CA ARG A 45 5.24 9.11 -19.97
C ARG A 45 6.47 9.21 -19.07
N ASP A 46 7.50 8.45 -19.39
CA ASP A 46 8.71 8.31 -18.57
C ASP A 46 9.40 9.66 -18.27
N GLY A 47 9.35 10.62 -19.19
CA GLY A 47 9.95 11.95 -18.98
C GLY A 47 9.40 12.66 -17.75
N TYR A 48 8.08 12.71 -17.59
CA TYR A 48 7.45 13.30 -16.41
C TYR A 48 7.78 12.50 -15.14
N ALA A 49 7.78 11.18 -15.23
CA ALA A 49 8.11 10.33 -14.10
C ALA A 49 9.53 10.59 -13.59
N TRP A 50 10.52 10.73 -14.48
CA TRP A 50 11.90 11.08 -14.12
C TRP A 50 12.00 12.45 -13.44
N ILE A 51 11.29 13.46 -13.94
CA ILE A 51 11.27 14.80 -13.32
C ILE A 51 10.71 14.71 -11.90
N HIS A 52 9.58 14.05 -11.70
CA HIS A 52 8.97 13.92 -10.38
C HIS A 52 9.87 13.17 -9.38
N ILE A 53 10.54 12.11 -9.82
CA ILE A 53 11.47 11.36 -8.98
C ILE A 53 12.71 12.21 -8.65
N ALA A 54 13.27 12.91 -9.63
CA ALA A 54 14.42 13.79 -9.40
C ALA A 54 14.08 14.93 -8.42
N VAL A 55 12.97 15.62 -8.63
CA VAL A 55 12.49 16.69 -7.73
C VAL A 55 12.31 16.17 -6.31
N TYR A 56 11.71 14.98 -6.16
CA TYR A 56 11.54 14.37 -4.84
C TYR A 56 12.86 14.11 -4.13
N PHE A 57 13.83 13.45 -4.78
CA PHE A 57 15.11 13.13 -4.15
C PHE A 57 15.97 14.38 -3.87
N ILE A 58 15.90 15.39 -4.76
CA ILE A 58 16.54 16.69 -4.52
C ILE A 58 15.92 17.36 -3.29
N ALA A 59 14.59 17.43 -3.22
CA ALA A 59 13.89 18.02 -2.07
C ALA A 59 14.21 17.26 -0.77
N LEU A 60 14.18 15.93 -0.81
CA LEU A 60 14.50 15.08 0.35
C LEU A 60 15.95 15.31 0.82
N GLY A 61 16.90 15.29 -0.11
CA GLY A 61 18.32 15.50 0.21
C GLY A 61 18.58 16.92 0.74
N THR A 62 18.00 17.93 0.10
CA THR A 62 18.16 19.33 0.52
C THR A 62 17.56 19.57 1.90
N THR A 63 16.33 19.14 2.14
CA THR A 63 15.68 19.34 3.45
C THR A 63 16.34 18.53 4.55
N GLY A 64 16.80 17.31 4.24
CA GLY A 64 17.57 16.50 5.19
C GLY A 64 18.91 17.12 5.53
N TYR A 65 19.62 17.67 4.55
CA TYR A 65 20.87 18.40 4.77
C TYR A 65 20.67 19.65 5.61
N LEU A 66 19.63 20.45 5.33
CA LEU A 66 19.29 21.63 6.14
C LEU A 66 18.90 21.24 7.58
N ALA A 67 18.16 20.15 7.76
CA ALA A 67 17.81 19.62 9.07
C ALA A 67 19.09 19.20 9.84
N PHE A 68 20.05 18.56 9.17
CA PHE A 68 21.32 18.20 9.75
C PHE A 68 22.13 19.43 10.17
N LEU A 69 22.25 20.46 9.31
CA LEU A 69 22.97 21.70 9.63
C LEU A 69 22.35 22.49 10.78
N SER A 70 21.04 22.39 10.97
CA SER A 70 20.30 23.07 12.04
C SER A 70 20.41 22.39 13.40
N TRP A 71 21.02 21.18 13.47
CA TRP A 71 21.13 20.39 14.68
C TRP A 71 21.79 21.17 15.82
N GLY A 72 21.22 21.08 17.00
CA GLY A 72 21.69 21.82 18.18
C GLY A 72 21.27 23.29 18.25
N THR A 73 20.49 23.77 17.29
CA THR A 73 19.90 25.12 17.29
C THR A 73 18.38 25.07 17.36
N TRP A 74 17.73 26.20 17.64
CA TRP A 74 16.26 26.31 17.61
C TRP A 74 15.67 26.06 16.22
N TRP A 75 16.46 26.25 15.15
CA TRP A 75 16.07 25.99 13.78
C TRP A 75 15.93 24.49 13.47
N ALA A 76 16.41 23.63 14.36
CA ALA A 76 16.23 22.18 14.18
C ALA A 76 14.74 21.81 14.14
N VAL A 77 13.91 22.39 15.00
CA VAL A 77 12.46 22.05 15.07
C VAL A 77 11.76 22.28 13.73
N PRO A 78 11.74 23.49 13.13
CA PRO A 78 11.10 23.72 11.86
C PRO A 78 11.77 22.95 10.71
N SER A 79 13.10 22.79 10.73
CA SER A 79 13.83 22.08 9.67
C SER A 79 13.48 20.59 9.66
N PHE A 80 13.42 19.93 10.83
CA PHE A 80 13.01 18.53 10.92
C PHE A 80 11.52 18.34 10.59
N PHE A 81 10.68 19.31 10.92
CA PHE A 81 9.27 19.27 10.51
C PHE A 81 9.13 19.30 8.98
N VAL A 82 9.84 20.21 8.31
CA VAL A 82 9.85 20.29 6.84
C VAL A 82 10.43 19.02 6.22
N TYR A 83 11.56 18.53 6.74
CA TYR A 83 12.15 17.27 6.29
C TYR A 83 11.19 16.09 6.44
N GLY A 84 10.55 15.95 7.61
CA GLY A 84 9.59 14.89 7.87
C GLY A 84 8.38 14.96 6.94
N THR A 85 7.91 16.19 6.64
CA THR A 85 6.83 16.41 5.66
C THR A 85 7.25 15.94 4.26
N VAL A 86 8.45 16.31 3.79
CA VAL A 86 8.96 15.85 2.50
C VAL A 86 9.18 14.33 2.52
N TYR A 87 9.72 13.78 3.61
CA TYR A 87 9.94 12.35 3.77
C TYR A 87 8.64 11.55 3.69
N SER A 88 7.54 12.06 4.27
CA SER A 88 6.24 11.38 4.25
C SER A 88 5.69 11.13 2.85
N PHE A 89 6.14 11.92 1.85
CA PHE A 89 5.82 11.67 0.44
C PHE A 89 6.49 10.41 -0.15
N SER A 90 7.31 9.69 0.62
CA SER A 90 7.77 8.35 0.26
C SER A 90 6.60 7.36 0.16
N ASN A 91 5.62 7.50 1.07
CA ASN A 91 4.50 6.57 1.20
C ASN A 91 3.59 6.52 -0.05
N PRO A 92 3.04 7.63 -0.58
CA PRO A 92 2.27 7.57 -1.81
C PRO A 92 3.11 7.08 -3.01
N ARG A 93 4.41 7.37 -3.05
CA ARG A 93 5.29 6.85 -4.11
C ARG A 93 5.49 5.34 -4.00
N TRP A 94 5.75 4.85 -2.81
CA TRP A 94 5.80 3.42 -2.54
C TRP A 94 4.54 2.71 -3.03
N HIS A 95 3.36 3.24 -2.73
CA HIS A 95 2.09 2.73 -3.19
C HIS A 95 1.99 2.72 -4.73
N GLU A 96 2.26 3.85 -5.40
CA GLU A 96 2.22 3.96 -6.85
C GLU A 96 3.18 2.99 -7.57
N PHE A 97 4.39 2.85 -7.04
CA PHE A 97 5.36 1.91 -7.61
C PHE A 97 4.99 0.45 -7.41
N SER A 98 4.18 0.11 -6.39
CA SER A 98 3.67 -1.24 -6.20
C SER A 98 2.83 -1.71 -7.39
N HIS A 99 2.08 -0.80 -8.02
CA HIS A 99 1.29 -1.04 -9.22
C HIS A 99 2.11 -1.17 -10.50
N ARG A 100 3.38 -0.79 -10.49
CA ARG A 100 4.25 -0.77 -11.68
C ARG A 100 3.73 0.11 -12.80
N THR A 101 3.05 1.22 -12.48
CA THR A 101 2.37 2.10 -13.44
C THR A 101 3.15 3.38 -13.74
N VAL A 102 4.16 3.71 -12.97
CA VAL A 102 4.90 4.97 -13.07
C VAL A 102 5.76 5.05 -14.33
N PHE A 103 6.57 4.02 -14.59
CA PHE A 103 7.43 3.93 -15.78
C PHE A 103 6.94 2.85 -16.73
N GLN A 104 7.30 2.96 -18.01
CA GLN A 104 7.07 1.90 -19.00
C GLN A 104 7.88 0.64 -18.63
N SER A 105 9.14 0.83 -18.19
CA SER A 105 10.01 -0.25 -17.79
C SER A 105 9.60 -0.90 -16.46
N ARG A 106 9.33 -2.19 -16.50
CA ARG A 106 9.04 -3.01 -15.32
C ARG A 106 10.21 -3.03 -14.31
N ARG A 107 11.45 -3.07 -14.82
CA ARG A 107 12.66 -3.11 -13.99
C ARG A 107 12.85 -1.80 -13.23
N VAL A 108 12.61 -0.66 -13.87
CA VAL A 108 12.71 0.67 -13.26
C VAL A 108 11.64 0.82 -12.17
N ASN A 109 10.39 0.41 -12.44
CA ASN A 109 9.35 0.42 -11.40
C ASN A 109 9.74 -0.44 -10.19
N THR A 110 10.28 -1.64 -10.42
CA THR A 110 10.68 -2.53 -9.33
C THR A 110 11.83 -1.93 -8.53
N PHE A 111 12.84 -1.36 -9.19
CA PHE A 111 13.97 -0.71 -8.52
C PHE A 111 13.53 0.42 -7.57
N PHE A 112 12.68 1.34 -8.04
CA PHE A 112 12.17 2.40 -7.18
C PHE A 112 11.21 1.88 -6.11
N TYR A 113 10.45 0.84 -6.41
CA TYR A 113 9.60 0.19 -5.42
C TYR A 113 10.40 -0.33 -4.21
N GLU A 114 11.52 -0.99 -4.45
CA GLU A 114 12.39 -1.47 -3.37
C GLU A 114 12.99 -0.30 -2.56
N ILE A 115 13.42 0.78 -3.24
CA ILE A 115 13.89 1.98 -2.54
C ILE A 115 12.81 2.58 -1.65
N PHE A 116 11.59 2.77 -2.17
CA PHE A 116 10.50 3.35 -1.38
C PHE A 116 9.99 2.40 -0.30
N SER A 117 10.02 1.09 -0.53
CA SER A 117 9.72 0.08 0.50
C SER A 117 10.70 0.19 1.66
N PHE A 118 12.00 0.34 1.38
CA PHE A 118 13.02 0.59 2.38
C PHE A 118 12.77 1.90 3.15
N LEU A 119 12.50 3.00 2.44
CA LEU A 119 12.20 4.29 3.07
C LEU A 119 10.94 4.24 3.94
N CYS A 120 9.95 3.44 3.59
CA CYS A 120 8.71 3.29 4.37
C CYS A 120 8.78 2.18 5.43
N PHE A 121 9.89 1.45 5.51
CA PHE A 121 10.07 0.29 6.40
C PHE A 121 9.04 -0.83 6.16
N TYR A 122 8.58 -0.99 4.92
CA TYR A 122 7.67 -2.05 4.53
C TYR A 122 8.37 -3.15 3.75
N GLU A 123 7.93 -4.39 3.98
CA GLU A 123 8.37 -5.52 3.18
C GLU A 123 7.65 -5.49 1.82
N ALA A 124 8.45 -5.42 0.73
CA ALA A 124 7.96 -5.16 -0.60
C ALA A 124 7.04 -6.26 -1.17
N GLN A 125 7.39 -7.54 -0.94
CA GLN A 125 6.68 -8.68 -1.51
C GLN A 125 5.29 -8.83 -0.90
N THR A 126 5.22 -8.81 0.43
CA THR A 126 3.97 -8.95 1.19
C THR A 126 3.00 -7.84 0.84
N PHE A 127 3.47 -6.58 0.85
CA PHE A 127 2.59 -5.47 0.51
C PHE A 127 2.04 -5.57 -0.91
N ARG A 128 2.88 -5.87 -1.90
CA ARG A 128 2.40 -6.00 -3.28
C ARG A 128 1.35 -7.10 -3.42
N TRP A 129 1.49 -8.19 -2.68
CA TRP A 129 0.52 -9.28 -2.68
C TRP A 129 -0.80 -8.87 -2.02
N THR A 130 -0.75 -8.32 -0.79
CA THR A 130 -1.93 -7.88 -0.04
C THR A 130 -2.66 -6.79 -0.79
N HIS A 131 -1.93 -5.79 -1.28
CA HIS A 131 -2.48 -4.66 -2.02
C HIS A 131 -3.13 -5.06 -3.36
N THR A 132 -2.55 -6.02 -4.07
CA THR A 132 -3.18 -6.59 -5.28
C THR A 132 -4.48 -7.30 -4.93
N ASN A 133 -4.53 -8.03 -3.83
CA ASN A 133 -5.75 -8.68 -3.36
C ASN A 133 -6.79 -7.66 -2.90
N HIS A 134 -6.37 -6.62 -2.19
CA HIS A 134 -7.23 -5.51 -1.81
C HIS A 134 -7.92 -4.90 -3.04
N HIS A 135 -7.20 -4.54 -4.09
CA HIS A 135 -7.80 -4.00 -5.32
C HIS A 135 -8.76 -4.96 -6.05
N ARG A 136 -8.54 -6.26 -5.95
CA ARG A 136 -9.43 -7.27 -6.55
C ARG A 136 -10.72 -7.43 -5.79
N ARG A 137 -10.71 -7.20 -4.49
CA ARG A 137 -11.79 -7.53 -3.57
C ARG A 137 -12.37 -6.32 -2.86
N THR A 138 -11.93 -5.13 -3.21
CA THR A 138 -12.18 -3.83 -2.60
C THR A 138 -13.45 -3.76 -1.73
N VAL A 139 -13.26 -3.53 -0.41
CA VAL A 139 -14.33 -3.30 0.57
C VAL A 139 -15.37 -4.44 0.70
N HIS A 140 -15.01 -5.66 0.35
CA HIS A 140 -15.82 -6.81 0.72
C HIS A 140 -15.63 -7.07 2.21
N THR A 141 -16.55 -6.57 3.03
CA THR A 141 -16.56 -6.70 4.50
C THR A 141 -16.60 -8.17 4.97
N THR A 142 -16.82 -9.10 4.06
CA THR A 142 -16.85 -10.55 4.30
C THR A 142 -15.55 -11.26 3.96
N ASP A 143 -14.56 -10.54 3.40
CA ASP A 143 -13.28 -11.14 3.05
C ASP A 143 -12.29 -11.08 4.23
N PRO A 144 -12.03 -12.22 4.92
CA PRO A 144 -11.07 -12.26 6.02
C PRO A 144 -9.62 -12.06 5.57
N TYR A 145 -9.37 -11.96 4.25
CA TYR A 145 -8.05 -11.83 3.66
C TYR A 145 -7.74 -10.41 3.15
N ASP A 146 -8.66 -9.45 3.32
CA ASP A 146 -8.35 -8.05 3.08
C ASP A 146 -7.70 -7.46 4.33
N TYR A 147 -6.36 -7.51 4.39
CA TYR A 147 -5.58 -7.01 5.51
C TYR A 147 -5.41 -5.48 5.51
N GLU A 148 -5.81 -4.78 4.45
CA GLU A 148 -5.66 -3.33 4.36
C GLU A 148 -6.86 -2.57 4.90
N ILE A 149 -8.04 -3.16 4.82
CA ILE A 149 -9.26 -2.60 5.39
C ILE A 149 -9.96 -3.68 6.23
N GLN A 150 -9.64 -3.71 7.50
CA GLN A 150 -10.42 -4.47 8.47
C GLN A 150 -11.60 -3.59 8.93
N VAL A 151 -12.75 -3.77 8.31
CA VAL A 151 -13.98 -3.18 8.83
C VAL A 151 -14.57 -4.18 9.82
N PRO A 152 -14.55 -3.89 11.13
CA PRO A 152 -15.15 -4.79 12.12
C PRO A 152 -16.64 -4.95 11.83
N HIS A 153 -17.10 -6.19 11.67
CA HIS A 153 -18.49 -6.47 11.43
C HIS A 153 -19.37 -5.95 12.58
N GLY A 154 -20.35 -5.12 12.25
CA GLY A 154 -21.41 -4.70 13.18
C GLY A 154 -20.97 -3.76 14.30
N ASN A 155 -19.83 -3.14 14.19
CA ASN A 155 -19.33 -2.23 15.23
C ASN A 155 -19.77 -0.79 15.00
N SER A 156 -20.12 -0.13 16.11
CA SER A 156 -20.38 1.31 16.09
C SER A 156 -19.10 2.07 15.73
N PRO A 157 -19.21 3.27 15.10
CA PRO A 157 -18.04 4.11 14.79
C PRO A 157 -17.12 4.39 15.99
N ALA A 158 -17.64 4.33 17.20
CA ALA A 158 -16.87 4.50 18.43
C ALA A 158 -15.88 3.35 18.68
N LYS A 159 -16.17 2.11 18.25
CA LYS A 159 -15.23 0.97 18.40
C LYS A 159 -14.06 1.06 17.45
N LEU A 160 -14.24 1.63 16.24
CA LEU A 160 -13.16 1.87 15.27
C LEU A 160 -12.06 2.82 15.77
N ILE A 161 -12.33 3.58 16.84
CA ILE A 161 -11.38 4.56 17.41
C ILE A 161 -10.51 3.89 18.50
N TYR A 162 -10.92 2.75 19.04
CA TYR A 162 -10.27 2.10 20.20
C TYR A 162 -9.64 0.73 19.90
N GLU A 163 -9.79 0.21 18.68
CA GLU A 163 -9.10 -0.99 18.18
C GLU A 163 -8.01 -0.62 17.15
#